data_0caca0f87a9b19063236e1f1e8711fec
#
_entry.id   0caca0f87a9b19063236e1f1e8711fec
#
_cell.length_a   1.000
_cell.length_b   1.000
_cell.length_c   1.000
_cell.angle_alpha   90.00
_cell.angle_beta   90.00
_cell.angle_gamma   90.00
#
_symmetry.space_group_name_H-M   'P 1'
#
loop_
_entity.id
_entity.type
_entity.pdbx_description
1 polymer ?
#
loop_
_entity_poly.entity_id
_entity_poly.type
_entity_poly.pdbx_seq_one_letter_code
_entity_poly.pdbx_strand_id
1 'polypeptide(L)'
;GFEYSDAYLPDNDARFVFQFVRSAMDQGCVAANYVESLGAHRVGDLWITLARDAINRETVEIRAKVLINAAGPFVDEHNRLTGEQTEHRHLFSKGIHLIVPRITSNRRILAFFADDGRLFFVIPMGTRACIGTTDTPVESPYVEVTEDDRRFVLENINKRLNLPRPLTSSDIIAERCGVRPLIAAAKADGDIRDWLRLSRRHEIEVDRVKAHLSIFGGKLTDCLNVGDEISEIVAGLGIVLPRQDSRWYGEPHRSVCKDYLRQAERMNLDSYRSSEAAESLTDRLWRRYGAKAFELLEAIRQDPRQAESLIRGTEYIRCEIEWAKRQEMIVKLEDFLRRRSEIALVMRREDIRNAAGLMEACEIL
;
A
#
# COMPACT_ATOMS: atom_id res chain seq x y z
N GLY A 1 20.90 18.05 -16.43
CA GLY A 1 19.71 17.59 -15.71
C GLY A 1 18.77 18.72 -15.44
N PHE A 2 17.56 18.41 -15.08
CA PHE A 2 16.56 19.39 -14.64
C PHE A 2 15.94 18.90 -13.34
N GLU A 3 15.37 19.81 -12.56
CA GLU A 3 14.70 19.54 -11.30
C GLU A 3 13.24 19.97 -11.44
N TYR A 4 12.32 19.16 -10.89
CA TYR A 4 10.90 19.47 -10.81
C TYR A 4 10.33 18.96 -9.49
N SER A 5 9.18 19.50 -9.11
CA SER A 5 8.48 19.05 -7.90
C SER A 5 7.49 17.95 -8.25
N ASP A 6 7.46 16.91 -7.43
CA ASP A 6 6.50 15.82 -7.49
C ASP A 6 6.13 15.40 -6.08
N ALA A 7 5.09 14.59 -5.95
CA ALA A 7 4.64 14.04 -4.68
C ALA A 7 5.07 12.58 -4.54
N TYR A 8 5.43 12.18 -3.33
CA TYR A 8 5.66 10.79 -2.98
C TYR A 8 5.07 10.48 -1.61
N LEU A 9 4.81 9.21 -1.35
CA LEU A 9 4.30 8.77 -0.05
C LEU A 9 5.47 8.67 0.94
N PRO A 10 5.43 9.41 2.07
CA PRO A 10 6.50 9.32 3.08
C PRO A 10 6.52 7.96 3.79
N ASP A 11 5.35 7.37 4.03
CA ASP A 11 5.20 5.97 4.48
C ASP A 11 4.94 5.06 3.27
N ASN A 12 4.80 3.76 3.48
CA ASN A 12 4.54 2.82 2.40
C ASN A 12 3.11 2.96 1.83
N ASP A 13 2.96 2.51 0.59
CA ASP A 13 1.69 2.50 -0.15
C ASP A 13 0.60 1.64 0.51
N ALA A 14 0.96 0.55 1.18
CA ALA A 14 0.00 -0.29 1.90
C ALA A 14 -0.67 0.46 3.06
N ARG A 15 0.08 1.30 3.79
CA ARG A 15 -0.49 2.17 4.82
C ARG A 15 -1.42 3.22 4.20
N PHE A 16 -1.02 3.83 3.09
CA PHE A 16 -1.86 4.80 2.38
C PHE A 16 -3.18 4.16 1.93
N VAL A 17 -3.16 2.98 1.31
CA VAL A 17 -4.38 2.24 0.93
C VAL A 17 -5.24 1.93 2.15
N PHE A 18 -4.62 1.50 3.26
CA PHE A 18 -5.36 1.19 4.47
C PHE A 18 -6.10 2.42 5.05
N GLN A 19 -5.56 3.63 4.89
CA GLN A 19 -6.25 4.85 5.34
C GLN A 19 -7.61 5.03 4.64
N PHE A 20 -7.73 4.69 3.35
CA PHE A 20 -9.02 4.68 2.65
C PHE A 20 -9.96 3.63 3.22
N VAL A 21 -9.48 2.41 3.46
CA VAL A 21 -10.26 1.34 4.10
C VAL A 21 -10.75 1.79 5.48
N ARG A 22 -9.86 2.37 6.30
CA ARG A 22 -10.23 2.88 7.63
C ARG A 22 -11.30 3.97 7.55
N SER A 23 -11.13 4.93 6.62
CA SER A 23 -12.11 5.99 6.41
C SER A 23 -13.47 5.45 5.98
N ALA A 24 -13.50 4.42 5.13
CA ALA A 24 -14.73 3.75 4.74
C ALA A 24 -15.39 3.05 5.94
N MET A 25 -14.62 2.38 6.79
CA MET A 25 -15.13 1.75 8.03
C MET A 25 -15.71 2.80 8.99
N ASP A 26 -15.08 3.96 9.13
CA ASP A 26 -15.59 5.08 9.94
C ASP A 26 -16.93 5.64 9.39
N GLN A 27 -17.24 5.37 8.12
CA GLN A 27 -18.52 5.69 7.48
C GLN A 27 -19.54 4.54 7.49
N GLY A 28 -19.22 3.42 8.14
CA GLY A 28 -20.10 2.24 8.28
C GLY A 28 -19.90 1.13 7.26
N CYS A 29 -18.84 1.21 6.44
CA CYS A 29 -18.46 0.10 5.58
C CYS A 29 -17.96 -1.08 6.43
N VAL A 30 -18.35 -2.30 6.07
CA VAL A 30 -17.79 -3.53 6.64
C VAL A 30 -16.59 -3.93 5.78
N ALA A 31 -15.42 -3.93 6.36
CA ALA A 31 -14.18 -4.41 5.72
C ALA A 31 -13.65 -5.63 6.47
N ALA A 32 -13.18 -6.63 5.74
CA ALA A 32 -12.56 -7.82 6.31
C ALA A 32 -11.32 -8.18 5.49
N ASN A 33 -10.19 -8.35 6.16
CA ASN A 33 -8.99 -8.95 5.58
C ASN A 33 -8.94 -10.45 5.88
N TYR A 34 -8.05 -11.18 5.19
CA TYR A 34 -7.96 -12.64 5.27
C TYR A 34 -9.27 -13.36 4.95
N VAL A 35 -10.14 -12.76 4.15
CA VAL A 35 -11.35 -13.36 3.64
C VAL A 35 -11.21 -13.52 2.13
N GLU A 36 -11.17 -14.76 1.66
CA GLU A 36 -11.00 -15.14 0.27
C GLU A 36 -12.36 -15.37 -0.39
N SER A 37 -12.61 -14.71 -1.52
CA SER A 37 -13.78 -15.03 -2.34
C SER A 37 -13.52 -16.34 -3.08
N LEU A 38 -14.42 -17.29 -2.94
CA LEU A 38 -14.40 -18.56 -3.67
C LEU A 38 -15.24 -18.53 -4.93
N GLY A 39 -15.83 -17.38 -5.24
CA GLY A 39 -16.71 -17.14 -6.36
C GLY A 39 -18.08 -16.65 -5.95
N ALA A 40 -18.89 -16.25 -6.94
CA ALA A 40 -20.24 -15.79 -6.72
C ALA A 40 -21.15 -16.19 -7.86
N HIS A 41 -22.47 -16.26 -7.59
CA HIS A 41 -23.49 -16.52 -8.59
C HIS A 41 -24.75 -15.72 -8.29
N ARG A 42 -25.59 -15.50 -9.31
CA ARG A 42 -26.85 -14.78 -9.17
C ARG A 42 -27.97 -15.71 -8.72
N VAL A 43 -28.77 -15.24 -7.76
CA VAL A 43 -30.05 -15.85 -7.35
C VAL A 43 -31.10 -14.73 -7.30
N GLY A 44 -31.97 -14.71 -8.28
CA GLY A 44 -32.89 -13.60 -8.45
C GLY A 44 -32.14 -12.27 -8.71
N ASP A 45 -32.39 -11.27 -7.88
CA ASP A 45 -31.76 -9.95 -7.96
C ASP A 45 -30.53 -9.78 -7.07
N LEU A 46 -30.05 -10.86 -6.44
CA LEU A 46 -28.91 -10.83 -5.54
C LEU A 46 -27.72 -11.65 -6.08
N TRP A 47 -26.54 -11.15 -5.84
CA TRP A 47 -25.29 -11.90 -5.86
C TRP A 47 -25.13 -12.67 -4.55
N ILE A 48 -24.81 -13.93 -4.65
CA ILE A 48 -24.44 -14.80 -3.52
C ILE A 48 -22.95 -15.13 -3.67
N THR A 49 -22.14 -14.53 -2.83
CA THR A 49 -20.69 -14.77 -2.80
C THR A 49 -20.36 -15.74 -1.68
N LEU A 50 -19.72 -16.85 -2.02
CA LEU A 50 -19.13 -17.73 -1.05
C LEU A 50 -17.73 -17.23 -0.70
N ALA A 51 -17.51 -16.92 0.57
CA ALA A 51 -16.22 -16.46 1.07
C ALA A 51 -15.68 -17.41 2.14
N ARG A 52 -14.36 -17.47 2.27
CA ARG A 52 -13.65 -18.30 3.23
C ARG A 52 -12.69 -17.48 4.07
N ASP A 53 -12.78 -17.61 5.38
CA ASP A 53 -11.76 -17.12 6.29
C ASP A 53 -10.45 -17.89 6.07
N ALA A 54 -9.38 -17.22 5.72
CA ALA A 54 -8.08 -17.83 5.45
C ALA A 54 -7.34 -18.27 6.73
N ILE A 55 -7.82 -17.88 7.92
CA ILE A 55 -7.24 -18.22 9.22
C ILE A 55 -7.86 -19.49 9.78
N ASN A 56 -9.19 -19.48 10.00
CA ASN A 56 -9.92 -20.59 10.62
C ASN A 56 -10.58 -21.53 9.62
N ARG A 57 -10.56 -21.19 8.31
CA ARG A 57 -11.15 -21.96 7.21
C ARG A 57 -12.67 -22.03 7.20
N GLU A 58 -13.34 -21.29 8.06
CA GLU A 58 -14.79 -21.18 8.03
C GLU A 58 -15.27 -20.47 6.76
N THR A 59 -16.46 -20.85 6.29
CA THR A 59 -17.07 -20.23 5.12
C THR A 59 -18.27 -19.38 5.52
N VAL A 60 -18.46 -18.29 4.78
CA VAL A 60 -19.58 -17.38 4.96
C VAL A 60 -20.20 -17.04 3.61
N GLU A 61 -21.51 -16.94 3.59
CA GLU A 61 -22.26 -16.49 2.42
C GLU A 61 -22.57 -14.99 2.56
N ILE A 62 -22.20 -14.22 1.52
CA ILE A 62 -22.43 -12.78 1.46
C ILE A 62 -23.44 -12.50 0.35
N ARG A 63 -24.52 -11.77 0.68
CA ARG A 63 -25.58 -11.42 -0.25
C ARG A 63 -25.54 -9.93 -0.57
N ALA A 64 -25.50 -9.59 -1.87
CA ALA A 64 -25.39 -8.21 -2.32
C ALA A 64 -26.21 -7.97 -3.61
N LYS A 65 -26.71 -6.75 -3.79
CA LYS A 65 -27.39 -6.34 -5.02
C LYS A 65 -26.42 -6.10 -6.16
N VAL A 66 -25.22 -5.64 -5.86
CA VAL A 66 -24.14 -5.35 -6.82
C VAL A 66 -22.88 -6.08 -6.40
N LEU A 67 -22.17 -6.69 -7.33
CA LEU A 67 -20.85 -7.26 -7.13
C LEU A 67 -19.81 -6.41 -7.88
N ILE A 68 -18.80 -5.92 -7.16
CA ILE A 68 -17.71 -5.12 -7.70
C ILE A 68 -16.42 -5.90 -7.56
N ASN A 69 -15.87 -6.34 -8.69
CA ASN A 69 -14.58 -7.00 -8.76
C ASN A 69 -13.47 -5.95 -8.90
N ALA A 70 -12.89 -5.56 -7.79
CA ALA A 70 -11.75 -4.65 -7.69
C ALA A 70 -10.47 -5.39 -7.26
N ALA A 71 -10.31 -6.66 -7.66
CA ALA A 71 -9.25 -7.55 -7.20
C ALA A 71 -7.86 -7.24 -7.81
N GLY A 72 -7.70 -6.12 -8.52
CA GLY A 72 -6.43 -5.70 -9.12
C GLY A 72 -5.86 -6.79 -10.05
N PRO A 73 -4.65 -7.30 -9.83
CA PRO A 73 -4.06 -8.34 -10.70
C PRO A 73 -4.87 -9.63 -10.79
N PHE A 74 -5.81 -9.86 -9.87
CA PHE A 74 -6.63 -11.07 -9.78
C PHE A 74 -8.04 -10.91 -10.37
N VAL A 75 -8.34 -9.79 -11.02
CA VAL A 75 -9.65 -9.52 -11.63
C VAL A 75 -10.07 -10.61 -12.61
N ASP A 76 -9.17 -11.04 -13.52
CA ASP A 76 -9.46 -12.09 -14.49
C ASP A 76 -9.76 -13.45 -13.84
N GLU A 77 -9.04 -13.75 -12.75
CA GLU A 77 -9.26 -14.98 -11.99
C GLU A 77 -10.65 -14.96 -11.33
N HIS A 78 -11.01 -13.85 -10.68
CA HIS A 78 -12.31 -13.73 -10.05
C HIS A 78 -13.45 -13.70 -11.07
N ASN A 79 -13.28 -13.08 -12.24
CA ASN A 79 -14.28 -13.11 -13.31
C ASN A 79 -14.54 -14.55 -13.79
N ARG A 80 -13.51 -15.39 -13.89
CA ARG A 80 -13.70 -16.83 -14.18
C ARG A 80 -14.50 -17.55 -13.11
N LEU A 81 -14.30 -17.21 -11.82
CA LEU A 81 -15.04 -17.80 -10.70
C LEU A 81 -16.52 -17.36 -10.67
N THR A 82 -16.85 -16.21 -11.23
CA THR A 82 -18.22 -15.67 -11.30
C THR A 82 -18.91 -15.95 -12.64
N GLY A 83 -18.17 -16.51 -13.61
CA GLY A 83 -18.68 -16.76 -14.97
C GLY A 83 -18.86 -15.48 -15.79
N GLU A 84 -18.18 -14.39 -15.41
CA GLU A 84 -18.20 -13.13 -16.16
C GLU A 84 -17.26 -13.18 -17.36
N GLN A 85 -17.75 -12.63 -18.48
CA GLN A 85 -16.96 -12.46 -19.70
C GLN A 85 -16.72 -10.96 -19.90
N THR A 86 -15.46 -10.60 -20.14
CA THR A 86 -15.01 -9.22 -20.29
C THR A 86 -14.33 -8.99 -21.63
N GLU A 87 -14.35 -7.75 -22.11
CA GLU A 87 -13.66 -7.33 -23.33
C GLU A 87 -12.16 -7.09 -23.10
N HIS A 88 -11.77 -6.87 -21.83
CA HIS A 88 -10.38 -6.66 -21.40
C HIS A 88 -9.87 -7.82 -20.57
N ARG A 89 -8.55 -7.93 -20.54
CA ARG A 89 -7.78 -8.81 -19.65
C ARG A 89 -6.50 -8.13 -19.21
N HIS A 90 -5.87 -8.65 -18.16
CA HIS A 90 -4.57 -8.17 -17.75
C HIS A 90 -3.41 -8.91 -18.43
N LEU A 91 -2.38 -8.13 -18.73
CA LEU A 91 -1.00 -8.57 -18.93
C LEU A 91 -0.17 -8.05 -17.78
N PHE A 92 0.84 -8.80 -17.36
CA PHE A 92 1.59 -8.47 -16.17
C PHE A 92 3.02 -8.06 -16.48
N SER A 93 3.46 -7.00 -15.81
CA SER A 93 4.84 -6.56 -15.79
C SER A 93 5.36 -6.60 -14.36
N LYS A 94 6.38 -7.43 -14.12
CA LYS A 94 7.07 -7.49 -12.83
C LYS A 94 7.95 -6.28 -12.64
N GLY A 95 7.81 -5.60 -11.50
CA GLY A 95 8.69 -4.56 -11.03
C GLY A 95 9.27 -4.89 -9.67
N ILE A 96 10.58 -4.70 -9.52
CA ILE A 96 11.25 -4.88 -8.23
C ILE A 96 11.96 -3.60 -7.79
N HIS A 97 12.13 -3.46 -6.49
CA HIS A 97 13.03 -2.48 -5.89
C HIS A 97 13.88 -3.15 -4.84
N LEU A 98 15.10 -2.67 -4.68
CA LEU A 98 15.99 -3.07 -3.60
C LEU A 98 16.10 -1.95 -2.59
N ILE A 99 16.10 -2.29 -1.31
CA ILE A 99 16.37 -1.36 -0.22
C ILE A 99 17.81 -1.58 0.22
N VAL A 100 18.59 -0.51 0.20
CA VAL A 100 20.02 -0.51 0.53
C VAL A 100 20.34 0.58 1.55
N PRO A 101 21.52 0.61 2.18
CA PRO A 101 21.96 1.74 2.98
C PRO A 101 21.87 3.05 2.16
N ARG A 102 21.65 4.15 2.85
CA ARG A 102 21.55 5.45 2.18
C ARG A 102 22.84 5.76 1.40
N ILE A 103 22.68 6.01 0.10
CA ILE A 103 23.79 6.21 -0.85
C ILE A 103 24.00 7.69 -1.24
N THR A 104 23.14 8.58 -0.78
CA THR A 104 23.26 10.03 -1.02
C THR A 104 22.75 10.82 0.18
N SER A 105 23.42 11.92 0.52
CA SER A 105 22.96 12.87 1.53
C SER A 105 21.83 13.77 1.02
N ASN A 106 21.59 13.79 -0.29
CA ASN A 106 20.53 14.59 -0.89
C ASN A 106 19.15 14.04 -0.47
N ARG A 107 18.22 14.92 -0.18
CA ARG A 107 16.82 14.59 0.11
C ARG A 107 15.97 14.43 -1.14
N ARG A 108 16.48 14.84 -2.31
CA ARG A 108 15.79 14.71 -3.59
C ARG A 108 15.76 13.25 -4.05
N ILE A 109 14.70 12.88 -4.72
CA ILE A 109 14.66 11.65 -5.51
C ILE A 109 15.52 11.87 -6.75
N LEU A 110 16.46 10.97 -6.99
CA LEU A 110 17.24 10.97 -8.21
C LEU A 110 16.54 10.08 -9.24
N ALA A 111 16.44 10.56 -10.47
CA ALA A 111 15.90 9.80 -11.59
C ALA A 111 16.90 9.83 -12.76
N PHE A 112 17.09 8.69 -13.39
CA PHE A 112 17.92 8.53 -14.59
C PHE A 112 17.43 7.37 -15.45
N PHE A 113 17.94 7.26 -16.67
CA PHE A 113 17.61 6.16 -17.56
C PHE A 113 18.53 4.97 -17.31
N ALA A 114 17.95 3.79 -17.13
CA ALA A 114 18.67 2.51 -17.12
C ALA A 114 19.20 2.16 -18.51
N ASP A 115 19.95 1.06 -18.64
CA ASP A 115 20.55 0.64 -19.90
C ASP A 115 19.53 0.31 -20.99
N ASP A 116 18.34 -0.11 -20.61
CA ASP A 116 17.21 -0.42 -21.49
C ASP A 116 16.25 0.78 -21.72
N GLY A 117 16.65 1.99 -21.28
CA GLY A 117 15.90 3.23 -21.51
C GLY A 117 14.75 3.48 -20.54
N ARG A 118 14.48 2.61 -19.58
CA ARG A 118 13.45 2.86 -18.55
C ARG A 118 13.93 3.86 -17.50
N LEU A 119 12.97 4.53 -16.85
CA LEU A 119 13.27 5.38 -15.71
C LEU A 119 13.65 4.53 -14.49
N PHE A 120 14.74 4.91 -13.88
CA PHE A 120 15.32 4.29 -12.69
C PHE A 120 15.40 5.35 -11.58
N PHE A 121 15.05 4.98 -10.36
CA PHE A 121 14.94 5.90 -9.25
C PHE A 121 15.85 5.53 -8.09
N VAL A 122 16.30 6.55 -7.35
CA VAL A 122 16.89 6.46 -6.02
C VAL A 122 16.02 7.30 -5.09
N ILE A 123 15.24 6.66 -4.26
CA ILE A 123 14.28 7.28 -3.36
C ILE A 123 14.83 7.23 -1.93
N PRO A 124 15.12 8.36 -1.28
CA PRO A 124 15.55 8.38 0.12
C PRO A 124 14.45 7.84 1.05
N MET A 125 14.83 6.95 1.98
CA MET A 125 13.95 6.38 3.02
C MET A 125 14.70 6.46 4.38
N GLY A 126 14.68 7.60 5.03
CA GLY A 126 15.42 7.81 6.28
C GLY A 126 16.91 7.51 6.12
N THR A 127 17.39 6.49 6.82
CA THR A 127 18.78 5.98 6.76
C THR A 127 19.03 4.99 5.61
N ARG A 128 18.02 4.75 4.77
CA ARG A 128 18.04 3.81 3.65
C ARG A 128 17.77 4.53 2.34
N ALA A 129 17.88 3.80 1.25
CA ALA A 129 17.46 4.22 -0.09
C ALA A 129 16.74 3.05 -0.79
N CYS A 130 15.62 3.37 -1.44
CA CYS A 130 14.92 2.45 -2.33
C CYS A 130 15.43 2.69 -3.75
N ILE A 131 15.98 1.68 -4.41
CA ILE A 131 16.56 1.76 -5.75
C ILE A 131 15.80 0.83 -6.71
N GLY A 132 15.60 1.25 -7.94
CA GLY A 132 14.88 0.49 -8.99
C GLY A 132 14.16 1.42 -9.95
N THR A 133 13.49 0.85 -10.91
CA THR A 133 12.76 -0.43 -10.91
C THR A 133 13.14 -1.31 -12.10
N THR A 134 12.70 -2.58 -12.08
CA THR A 134 12.61 -3.42 -13.28
C THR A 134 11.25 -3.28 -13.94
N ASP A 135 11.10 -3.80 -15.16
CA ASP A 135 9.84 -3.83 -15.91
C ASP A 135 9.89 -5.04 -16.85
N THR A 136 9.60 -6.22 -16.31
CA THR A 136 9.78 -7.52 -16.97
C THR A 136 8.43 -8.17 -17.22
N PRO A 137 8.07 -8.52 -18.47
CA PRO A 137 6.85 -9.28 -18.75
C PRO A 137 6.82 -10.60 -18.01
N VAL A 138 5.66 -10.93 -17.43
CA VAL A 138 5.41 -12.19 -16.74
C VAL A 138 4.01 -12.69 -17.04
N GLU A 139 3.80 -13.99 -16.98
CA GLU A 139 2.50 -14.62 -17.30
C GLU A 139 1.54 -14.65 -16.10
N SER A 140 2.07 -14.51 -14.89
CA SER A 140 1.31 -14.68 -13.65
C SER A 140 1.54 -13.49 -12.70
N PRO A 141 0.54 -13.11 -11.89
CA PRO A 141 0.71 -12.12 -10.83
C PRO A 141 1.53 -12.63 -9.64
N TYR A 142 1.76 -13.94 -9.54
CA TYR A 142 2.57 -14.54 -8.49
C TYR A 142 4.05 -14.49 -8.88
N VAL A 143 4.77 -13.51 -8.35
CA VAL A 143 6.15 -13.21 -8.72
C VAL A 143 7.05 -13.08 -7.50
N GLU A 144 8.33 -13.36 -7.71
CA GLU A 144 9.40 -13.16 -6.73
C GLU A 144 10.60 -12.46 -7.35
N VAL A 145 11.49 -11.93 -6.50
CA VAL A 145 12.74 -11.31 -6.94
C VAL A 145 13.73 -12.41 -7.32
N THR A 146 14.25 -12.33 -8.54
CA THR A 146 15.28 -13.27 -9.04
C THR A 146 16.70 -12.68 -8.89
N GLU A 147 17.72 -13.52 -9.06
CA GLU A 147 19.11 -13.05 -9.04
C GLU A 147 19.43 -12.11 -10.22
N ASP A 148 18.79 -12.35 -11.36
CA ASP A 148 18.92 -11.45 -12.52
C ASP A 148 18.32 -10.07 -12.25
N ASP A 149 17.20 -10.00 -11.53
CA ASP A 149 16.62 -8.72 -11.11
C ASP A 149 17.59 -7.96 -10.20
N ARG A 150 18.16 -8.62 -9.19
CA ARG A 150 19.14 -8.01 -8.28
C ARG A 150 20.36 -7.50 -9.04
N ARG A 151 20.91 -8.33 -9.90
CA ARG A 151 22.06 -7.98 -10.74
C ARG A 151 21.77 -6.76 -11.60
N PHE A 152 20.65 -6.74 -12.32
CA PHE A 152 20.24 -5.62 -13.16
C PHE A 152 20.16 -4.31 -12.37
N VAL A 153 19.53 -4.33 -11.21
CA VAL A 153 19.37 -3.12 -10.37
C VAL A 153 20.71 -2.65 -9.84
N LEU A 154 21.55 -3.54 -9.32
CA LEU A 154 22.88 -3.19 -8.77
C LEU A 154 23.84 -2.70 -9.86
N GLU A 155 23.88 -3.32 -11.03
CA GLU A 155 24.72 -2.88 -12.14
C GLU A 155 24.33 -1.47 -12.63
N ASN A 156 23.03 -1.21 -12.79
CA ASN A 156 22.57 0.10 -13.22
C ASN A 156 22.90 1.20 -12.20
N ILE A 157 22.73 0.96 -10.90
CA ILE A 157 23.09 1.95 -9.87
C ILE A 157 24.58 2.20 -9.82
N ASN A 158 25.40 1.15 -9.83
CA ASN A 158 26.85 1.25 -9.79
C ASN A 158 27.44 1.94 -11.01
N LYS A 159 26.83 1.77 -12.19
CA LYS A 159 27.25 2.42 -13.44
C LYS A 159 26.91 3.92 -13.47
N ARG A 160 25.82 4.33 -12.85
CA ARG A 160 25.24 5.68 -12.97
C ARG A 160 25.64 6.64 -11.85
N LEU A 161 25.97 6.12 -10.68
CA LEU A 161 26.35 6.92 -9.53
C LEU A 161 27.82 6.71 -9.18
N ASN A 162 28.49 7.83 -8.90
CA ASN A 162 29.86 7.79 -8.38
C ASN A 162 29.81 7.48 -6.87
N LEU A 163 29.69 6.20 -6.54
CA LEU A 163 29.65 5.72 -5.16
C LEU A 163 31.06 5.54 -4.61
N PRO A 164 31.30 5.68 -3.29
CA PRO A 164 32.60 5.39 -2.66
C PRO A 164 33.10 3.96 -2.90
N ARG A 165 32.17 3.01 -3.02
CA ARG A 165 32.37 1.64 -3.47
C ARG A 165 31.13 1.13 -4.19
N PRO A 166 31.25 0.15 -5.09
CA PRO A 166 30.09 -0.49 -5.68
C PRO A 166 29.21 -1.16 -4.63
N LEU A 167 27.89 -1.08 -4.84
CA LEU A 167 26.92 -1.88 -4.09
C LEU A 167 26.97 -3.33 -4.55
N THR A 168 26.78 -4.24 -3.60
CA THR A 168 26.76 -5.69 -3.82
C THR A 168 25.48 -6.29 -3.21
N SER A 169 25.23 -7.57 -3.46
CA SER A 169 24.08 -8.27 -2.87
C SER A 169 24.09 -8.23 -1.33
N SER A 170 25.27 -8.13 -0.70
CA SER A 170 25.38 -7.99 0.77
C SER A 170 24.85 -6.65 1.31
N ASP A 171 24.73 -5.64 0.46
CA ASP A 171 24.17 -4.34 0.82
C ASP A 171 22.63 -4.34 0.81
N ILE A 172 21.99 -5.35 0.22
CA ILE A 172 20.54 -5.46 0.18
C ILE A 172 19.99 -5.71 1.58
N ILE A 173 19.14 -4.81 2.05
CA ILE A 173 18.47 -4.88 3.36
C ILE A 173 17.14 -5.59 3.22
N ALA A 174 16.35 -5.19 2.21
CA ALA A 174 15.06 -5.75 1.90
C ALA A 174 14.74 -5.61 0.40
N GLU A 175 13.69 -6.28 -0.03
CA GLU A 175 13.24 -6.30 -1.41
C GLU A 175 11.75 -6.03 -1.49
N ARG A 176 11.34 -5.35 -2.56
CA ARG A 176 9.95 -5.17 -2.95
C ARG A 176 9.76 -5.79 -4.32
N CYS A 177 8.69 -6.57 -4.47
CA CYS A 177 8.31 -7.19 -5.73
C CYS A 177 6.80 -7.10 -5.93
N GLY A 178 6.38 -6.86 -7.15
CA GLY A 178 4.97 -6.84 -7.50
C GLY A 178 4.77 -6.78 -9.01
N VAL A 179 3.54 -6.96 -9.43
CA VAL A 179 3.17 -6.84 -10.84
C VAL A 179 2.36 -5.57 -11.09
N ARG A 180 2.54 -5.00 -12.26
CA ARG A 180 1.69 -3.96 -12.83
C ARG A 180 0.71 -4.63 -13.75
N PRO A 181 -0.61 -4.58 -13.49
CA PRO A 181 -1.61 -5.05 -14.42
C PRO A 181 -1.76 -4.03 -15.56
N LEU A 182 -1.46 -4.44 -16.77
CA LEU A 182 -1.61 -3.65 -18.00
C LEU A 182 -2.83 -4.14 -18.73
N ILE A 183 -3.63 -3.24 -19.29
CA ILE A 183 -4.88 -3.58 -19.95
C ILE A 183 -4.62 -3.97 -21.39
N ALA A 184 -5.15 -5.10 -21.80
CA ALA A 184 -5.18 -5.57 -23.18
C ALA A 184 -6.60 -6.04 -23.57
N ALA A 185 -6.96 -5.96 -24.86
CA ALA A 185 -8.18 -6.54 -25.32
C ALA A 185 -8.16 -8.07 -25.14
N ALA A 186 -9.24 -8.66 -24.65
CA ALA A 186 -9.32 -10.11 -24.37
C ALA A 186 -9.11 -10.98 -25.65
N LYS A 187 -9.51 -10.45 -26.81
CA LYS A 187 -9.36 -11.11 -28.12
C LYS A 187 -8.07 -10.77 -28.87
N ALA A 188 -7.15 -10.05 -28.26
CA ALA A 188 -5.86 -9.76 -28.88
C ALA A 188 -5.01 -11.04 -28.94
N ASP A 189 -5.08 -11.74 -30.05
CA ASP A 189 -4.15 -12.79 -30.43
C ASP A 189 -2.94 -12.13 -31.09
N GLY A 190 -1.77 -12.27 -30.51
CA GLY A 190 -0.54 -11.83 -31.15
C GLY A 190 0.55 -11.37 -30.20
N ASP A 191 1.75 -11.45 -30.74
CA ASP A 191 3.00 -10.96 -30.18
C ASP A 191 2.85 -9.46 -29.81
N ILE A 192 2.53 -9.18 -28.55
CA ILE A 192 2.40 -7.81 -28.07
C ILE A 192 3.80 -7.22 -27.93
N ARG A 193 4.42 -6.90 -29.09
CA ARG A 193 5.76 -6.30 -29.15
C ARG A 193 5.81 -4.90 -28.53
N ASP A 194 4.66 -4.25 -28.39
CA ASP A 194 4.52 -2.87 -27.89
C ASP A 194 3.84 -2.79 -26.51
N TRP A 195 4.05 -3.79 -25.67
CA TRP A 195 3.43 -3.82 -24.33
C TRP A 195 3.77 -2.60 -23.45
N LEU A 196 4.88 -1.91 -23.72
CA LEU A 196 5.25 -0.63 -23.08
C LEU A 196 4.26 0.51 -23.42
N ARG A 197 3.47 0.38 -24.46
CA ARG A 197 2.45 1.35 -24.90
C ARG A 197 1.04 1.04 -24.38
N LEU A 198 0.87 -0.08 -23.68
CA LEU A 198 -0.42 -0.44 -23.13
C LEU A 198 -0.90 0.60 -22.11
N SER A 199 -2.21 0.82 -22.10
CA SER A 199 -2.85 1.80 -21.22
C SER A 199 -2.61 1.43 -19.75
N ARG A 200 -2.32 2.46 -18.94
CA ARG A 200 -2.34 2.40 -17.49
C ARG A 200 -3.51 3.17 -16.90
N ARG A 201 -4.46 3.59 -17.73
CA ARG A 201 -5.72 4.14 -17.27
C ARG A 201 -6.56 2.98 -16.72
N HIS A 202 -7.46 3.30 -15.79
CA HIS A 202 -8.45 2.32 -15.39
C HIS A 202 -9.51 2.17 -16.49
N GLU A 203 -10.08 0.98 -16.56
CA GLU A 203 -11.26 0.65 -17.37
C GLU A 203 -12.26 -0.08 -16.48
N ILE A 204 -13.53 0.32 -16.53
CA ILE A 204 -14.60 -0.30 -15.76
C ILE A 204 -15.60 -0.94 -16.73
N GLU A 205 -15.67 -2.25 -16.71
CA GLU A 205 -16.68 -2.99 -17.46
C GLU A 205 -17.88 -3.29 -16.58
N VAL A 206 -19.09 -3.09 -17.16
CA VAL A 206 -20.34 -3.19 -16.41
C VAL A 206 -21.32 -4.12 -17.11
N ASP A 207 -21.64 -5.24 -16.48
CA ASP A 207 -22.81 -6.02 -16.81
C ASP A 207 -24.03 -5.45 -16.05
N ARG A 208 -24.82 -4.61 -16.74
CA ARG A 208 -25.98 -3.96 -16.12
C ARG A 208 -27.11 -4.93 -15.80
N VAL A 209 -27.20 -6.05 -16.51
CA VAL A 209 -28.26 -7.06 -16.28
C VAL A 209 -27.98 -7.83 -15.00
N LYS A 210 -26.72 -8.17 -14.80
CA LYS A 210 -26.29 -8.87 -13.59
C LYS A 210 -25.92 -7.94 -12.45
N ALA A 211 -25.80 -6.64 -12.67
CA ALA A 211 -25.24 -5.67 -11.73
C ALA A 211 -23.84 -6.10 -11.24
N HIS A 212 -22.94 -6.35 -12.20
CA HIS A 212 -21.55 -6.71 -11.98
C HIS A 212 -20.63 -5.66 -12.58
N LEU A 213 -19.59 -5.29 -11.84
CA LEU A 213 -18.55 -4.38 -12.29
C LEU A 213 -17.18 -5.09 -12.20
N SER A 214 -16.36 -4.97 -13.25
CA SER A 214 -14.96 -5.40 -13.26
C SER A 214 -14.05 -4.21 -13.50
N ILE A 215 -13.06 -4.00 -12.62
CA ILE A 215 -12.14 -2.86 -12.68
C ILE A 215 -10.78 -3.35 -13.16
N PHE A 216 -10.35 -2.87 -14.31
CA PHE A 216 -9.06 -3.20 -14.91
C PHE A 216 -8.07 -2.05 -14.79
N GLY A 217 -6.78 -2.36 -14.60
CA GLY A 217 -5.68 -1.42 -14.57
C GLY A 217 -5.78 -0.37 -13.46
N GLY A 218 -5.46 0.88 -13.83
CA GLY A 218 -5.45 2.02 -12.90
C GLY A 218 -4.14 2.19 -12.14
N LYS A 219 -3.93 3.40 -11.67
CA LYS A 219 -2.84 3.76 -10.76
C LYS A 219 -3.41 4.05 -9.39
N LEU A 220 -2.62 3.83 -8.33
CA LEU A 220 -3.04 4.21 -6.97
C LEU A 220 -3.44 5.69 -6.86
N THR A 221 -2.78 6.56 -7.60
CA THR A 221 -3.08 8.01 -7.64
C THR A 221 -4.41 8.35 -8.31
N ASP A 222 -5.08 7.40 -8.97
CA ASP A 222 -6.35 7.57 -9.66
C ASP A 222 -7.55 7.05 -8.83
N CYS A 223 -7.30 6.62 -7.62
CA CYS A 223 -8.29 5.93 -6.77
C CYS A 223 -9.56 6.75 -6.50
N LEU A 224 -9.47 8.08 -6.43
CA LEU A 224 -10.65 8.93 -6.23
C LEU A 224 -11.54 8.95 -7.47
N ASN A 225 -10.95 9.15 -8.66
CA ASN A 225 -11.70 9.12 -9.93
C ASN A 225 -12.38 7.77 -10.14
N VAL A 226 -11.67 6.66 -9.89
CA VAL A 226 -12.24 5.31 -9.95
C VAL A 226 -13.41 5.16 -8.98
N GLY A 227 -13.28 5.66 -7.75
CA GLY A 227 -14.32 5.61 -6.74
C GLY A 227 -15.56 6.42 -7.13
N ASP A 228 -15.38 7.61 -7.68
CA ASP A 228 -16.47 8.48 -8.14
C ASP A 228 -17.21 7.83 -9.30
N GLU A 229 -16.50 7.31 -10.32
CA GLU A 229 -17.09 6.61 -11.47
C GLU A 229 -17.89 5.37 -11.05
N ILE A 230 -17.33 4.54 -10.14
CA ILE A 230 -18.05 3.39 -9.59
C ILE A 230 -19.33 3.83 -8.87
N SER A 231 -19.27 4.92 -8.09
CA SER A 231 -20.42 5.44 -7.36
C SER A 231 -21.53 5.88 -8.31
N GLU A 232 -21.19 6.59 -9.39
CA GLU A 232 -22.13 6.98 -10.44
C GLU A 232 -22.77 5.75 -11.13
N ILE A 233 -21.96 4.75 -11.49
CA ILE A 233 -22.46 3.52 -12.10
C ILE A 233 -23.44 2.80 -11.16
N VAL A 234 -23.07 2.62 -9.90
CA VAL A 234 -23.91 1.94 -8.90
C VAL A 234 -25.21 2.70 -8.64
N ALA A 235 -25.16 4.04 -8.57
CA ALA A 235 -26.37 4.86 -8.50
C ALA A 235 -27.26 4.67 -9.75
N GLY A 236 -26.65 4.61 -10.93
CA GLY A 236 -27.32 4.32 -12.21
C GLY A 236 -27.93 2.91 -12.31
N LEU A 237 -27.54 1.99 -11.44
CA LEU A 237 -28.19 0.68 -11.25
C LEU A 237 -29.39 0.73 -10.29
N GLY A 238 -29.78 1.91 -9.82
CA GLY A 238 -30.92 2.10 -8.91
C GLY A 238 -30.59 1.88 -7.42
N ILE A 239 -29.31 1.83 -7.06
CA ILE A 239 -28.88 1.72 -5.66
C ILE A 239 -28.77 3.12 -5.06
N VAL A 240 -29.48 3.36 -3.97
CA VAL A 240 -29.38 4.60 -3.23
C VAL A 240 -28.07 4.60 -2.42
N LEU A 241 -27.19 5.54 -2.75
CA LEU A 241 -25.92 5.72 -2.03
C LEU A 241 -26.08 6.83 -0.99
N PRO A 242 -25.89 6.54 0.31
CA PRO A 242 -25.89 7.58 1.34
C PRO A 242 -24.60 8.42 1.20
N ARG A 243 -24.74 9.75 1.39
CA ARG A 243 -23.58 10.68 1.46
C ARG A 243 -22.75 10.81 0.18
N GLN A 244 -23.34 10.64 -0.98
CA GLN A 244 -22.67 10.74 -2.28
C GLN A 244 -21.89 12.06 -2.46
N ASP A 245 -22.37 13.18 -1.91
CA ASP A 245 -21.74 14.49 -2.02
C ASP A 245 -20.86 14.88 -0.82
N SER A 246 -20.60 13.97 0.11
CA SER A 246 -19.81 14.28 1.28
C SER A 246 -18.31 14.15 1.02
N ARG A 247 -17.56 15.23 1.27
CA ARG A 247 -16.11 15.16 1.27
C ARG A 247 -15.63 14.40 2.51
N TRP A 248 -15.12 13.18 2.31
CA TRP A 248 -14.72 12.26 3.37
C TRP A 248 -13.20 12.14 3.54
N TYR A 249 -12.41 12.79 2.69
CA TYR A 249 -10.96 12.70 2.64
C TYR A 249 -10.30 14.07 2.78
N GLY A 250 -8.99 14.06 3.00
CA GLY A 250 -8.15 15.24 3.14
C GLY A 250 -7.79 15.53 4.58
N GLU A 251 -7.00 16.57 4.77
CA GLU A 251 -6.58 16.99 6.10
C GLU A 251 -7.74 17.56 6.92
N PRO A 252 -7.72 17.33 8.25
CA PRO A 252 -8.62 18.02 9.17
C PRO A 252 -8.48 19.55 9.04
N HIS A 253 -9.50 20.28 9.49
CA HIS A 253 -9.45 21.74 9.48
C HIS A 253 -8.21 22.26 10.21
N ARG A 254 -7.59 23.32 9.70
CA ARG A 254 -6.31 23.87 10.19
C ARG A 254 -6.33 24.21 11.70
N SER A 255 -7.46 24.55 12.28
CA SER A 255 -7.60 24.77 13.73
C SER A 255 -7.30 23.49 14.53
N VAL A 256 -7.73 22.33 14.04
CA VAL A 256 -7.50 21.03 14.69
C VAL A 256 -6.00 20.72 14.74
N CYS A 257 -5.30 20.95 13.62
CA CYS A 257 -3.84 20.81 13.57
C CYS A 257 -3.14 21.74 14.57
N LYS A 258 -3.56 23.01 14.63
CA LYS A 258 -3.00 23.98 15.59
C LYS A 258 -3.22 23.57 17.04
N ASP A 259 -4.38 23.01 17.35
CA ASP A 259 -4.69 22.52 18.70
C ASP A 259 -3.82 21.32 19.06
N TYR A 260 -3.63 20.40 18.13
CA TYR A 260 -2.72 19.27 18.29
C TYR A 260 -1.30 19.74 18.58
N LEU A 261 -0.73 20.63 17.74
CA LEU A 261 0.62 21.13 17.90
C LEU A 261 0.83 21.81 19.28
N ARG A 262 -0.16 22.60 19.76
CA ARG A 262 -0.10 23.23 21.11
C ARG A 262 -0.10 22.17 22.22
N GLN A 263 -0.84 21.09 22.09
CA GLN A 263 -0.84 20.02 23.09
C GLN A 263 0.47 19.25 23.08
N ALA A 264 0.99 18.88 21.89
CA ALA A 264 2.26 18.21 21.73
C ALA A 264 3.43 19.03 22.34
N GLU A 265 3.45 20.35 22.07
CA GLU A 265 4.43 21.27 22.66
C GLU A 265 4.36 21.31 24.19
N ARG A 266 3.15 21.44 24.77
CA ARG A 266 2.95 21.43 26.23
C ARG A 266 3.41 20.14 26.89
N MET A 267 3.31 19.02 26.19
CA MET A 267 3.75 17.70 26.65
C MET A 267 5.25 17.48 26.42
N ASN A 268 5.94 18.41 25.77
CA ASN A 268 7.34 18.22 25.31
C ASN A 268 7.51 16.90 24.54
N LEU A 269 6.54 16.61 23.63
CA LEU A 269 6.42 15.32 22.97
C LEU A 269 7.70 14.90 22.24
N ASP A 270 8.41 15.85 21.62
CA ASP A 270 9.63 15.58 20.87
C ASP A 270 10.82 15.15 21.74
N SER A 271 10.74 15.28 23.09
CA SER A 271 11.74 14.70 23.98
C SER A 271 11.76 13.17 23.96
N TYR A 272 10.69 12.54 23.50
CA TYR A 272 10.58 11.07 23.32
C TYR A 272 11.02 10.60 21.93
N ARG A 273 11.47 11.50 21.06
CA ARG A 273 11.89 11.14 19.71
C ARG A 273 13.01 10.10 19.74
N SER A 274 12.80 9.01 18.98
CA SER A 274 13.85 8.00 18.75
C SER A 274 15.02 8.60 17.96
N SER A 275 16.25 8.18 18.24
CA SER A 275 17.44 8.51 17.45
C SER A 275 17.35 8.03 15.99
N GLU A 276 16.55 7.00 15.74
CA GLU A 276 16.32 6.43 14.41
C GLU A 276 15.32 7.25 13.56
N ALA A 277 14.54 8.12 14.21
CA ALA A 277 13.50 8.89 13.52
C ALA A 277 14.07 10.02 12.66
N ALA A 278 13.64 10.10 11.41
CA ALA A 278 14.05 11.15 10.47
C ALA A 278 13.34 12.49 10.71
N GLU A 279 12.18 12.46 11.38
CA GLU A 279 11.33 13.63 11.69
C GLU A 279 11.01 13.73 13.17
N SER A 280 10.39 14.84 13.60
CA SER A 280 9.92 15.00 14.98
C SER A 280 8.80 13.99 15.28
N LEU A 281 8.64 13.61 16.54
CA LEU A 281 7.53 12.74 16.95
C LEU A 281 6.18 13.46 16.76
N THR A 282 6.17 14.77 17.01
CA THR A 282 5.01 15.63 16.78
C THR A 282 4.54 15.58 15.32
N ASP A 283 5.44 15.81 14.36
CA ASP A 283 5.08 15.79 12.93
C ASP A 283 4.68 14.40 12.46
N ARG A 284 5.39 13.38 12.91
CA ARG A 284 5.13 11.97 12.53
C ARG A 284 3.74 11.51 12.95
N LEU A 285 3.35 11.76 14.21
CA LEU A 285 2.04 11.35 14.70
C LEU A 285 0.92 12.10 13.98
N TRP A 286 1.09 13.40 13.72
CA TRP A 286 0.10 14.14 12.94
C TRP A 286 -0.03 13.62 11.52
N ARG A 287 1.09 13.42 10.83
CA ARG A 287 1.12 12.93 9.45
C ARG A 287 0.49 11.54 9.30
N ARG A 288 0.74 10.64 10.26
CA ARG A 288 0.22 9.27 10.21
C ARG A 288 -1.23 9.13 10.64
N TYR A 289 -1.65 9.90 11.61
CA TYR A 289 -2.93 9.68 12.30
C TYR A 289 -3.91 10.85 12.17
N GLY A 290 -3.48 12.01 11.68
CA GLY A 290 -4.31 13.21 11.58
C GLY A 290 -4.98 13.54 12.92
N ALA A 291 -6.29 13.79 12.91
CA ALA A 291 -7.04 14.06 14.14
C ALA A 291 -7.02 12.90 15.15
N LYS A 292 -6.79 11.67 14.72
CA LYS A 292 -6.67 10.52 15.63
C LYS A 292 -5.40 10.58 16.50
N ALA A 293 -4.41 11.42 16.14
CA ALA A 293 -3.22 11.64 16.96
C ALA A 293 -3.53 12.16 18.36
N PHE A 294 -4.69 12.81 18.60
CA PHE A 294 -5.12 13.20 19.94
C PHE A 294 -5.31 12.01 20.88
N GLU A 295 -5.76 10.87 20.36
CA GLU A 295 -5.92 9.65 21.16
C GLU A 295 -4.56 9.10 21.62
N LEU A 296 -3.53 9.23 20.76
CA LEU A 296 -2.17 8.85 21.12
C LEU A 296 -1.56 9.81 22.15
N LEU A 297 -1.81 11.13 22.00
CA LEU A 297 -1.39 12.11 23.04
C LEU A 297 -2.05 11.82 24.40
N GLU A 298 -3.33 11.44 24.38
CA GLU A 298 -4.03 11.07 25.60
C GLU A 298 -3.41 9.84 26.27
N ALA A 299 -3.11 8.80 25.49
CA ALA A 299 -2.44 7.60 25.99
C ALA A 299 -1.08 7.93 26.62
N ILE A 300 -0.27 8.78 25.97
CA ILE A 300 1.03 9.23 26.50
C ILE A 300 0.86 10.07 27.77
N ARG A 301 -0.17 10.91 27.86
CA ARG A 301 -0.45 11.72 29.04
C ARG A 301 -0.81 10.85 30.25
N GLN A 302 -1.57 9.79 30.03
CA GLN A 302 -1.96 8.84 31.08
C GLN A 302 -0.79 7.96 31.53
N ASP A 303 0.04 7.51 30.59
CA ASP A 303 1.25 6.73 30.86
C ASP A 303 2.40 7.16 29.92
N PRO A 304 3.39 7.90 30.42
CA PRO A 304 4.55 8.34 29.60
C PRO A 304 5.30 7.20 28.91
N ARG A 305 5.24 5.96 29.41
CA ARG A 305 5.85 4.79 28.77
C ARG A 305 5.23 4.49 27.40
N GLN A 306 4.04 5.01 27.12
CA GLN A 306 3.39 4.91 25.82
C GLN A 306 4.17 5.64 24.71
N ALA A 307 5.05 6.59 25.04
CA ALA A 307 5.94 7.28 24.12
C ALA A 307 7.28 6.56 23.89
N GLU A 308 7.57 5.47 24.63
CA GLU A 308 8.81 4.73 24.45
C GLU A 308 8.82 3.92 23.16
N SER A 309 9.95 3.92 22.44
CA SER A 309 10.14 3.03 21.28
C SER A 309 10.17 1.59 21.77
N LEU A 310 9.21 0.78 21.33
CA LEU A 310 9.07 -0.58 21.82
C LEU A 310 10.03 -1.55 21.11
N ILE A 311 10.10 -1.49 19.79
CA ILE A 311 11.00 -2.35 19.00
C ILE A 311 12.30 -1.59 18.78
N ARG A 312 13.38 -2.05 19.37
CA ARG A 312 14.69 -1.39 19.26
C ARG A 312 15.15 -1.28 17.79
N GLY A 313 15.65 -0.13 17.42
CA GLY A 313 16.08 0.16 16.04
C GLY A 313 14.95 0.64 15.14
N THR A 314 13.78 0.90 15.70
CA THR A 314 12.64 1.50 14.97
C THR A 314 12.21 2.81 15.60
N GLU A 315 11.39 3.56 14.89
CA GLU A 315 10.79 4.80 15.37
C GLU A 315 9.42 4.60 16.06
N TYR A 316 8.85 3.39 15.98
CA TYR A 316 7.48 3.11 16.44
C TYR A 316 7.42 3.02 17.95
N ILE A 317 6.59 3.87 18.56
CA ILE A 317 6.36 3.91 19.99
C ILE A 317 5.22 2.98 20.41
N ARG A 318 5.16 2.63 21.67
CA ARG A 318 4.20 1.67 22.25
C ARG A 318 2.74 1.98 21.86
N CYS A 319 2.28 3.22 22.02
CA CYS A 319 0.91 3.58 21.72
C CYS A 319 0.56 3.45 20.23
N GLU A 320 1.53 3.58 19.30
CA GLU A 320 1.30 3.31 17.87
C GLU A 320 1.01 1.81 17.63
N ILE A 321 1.68 0.92 18.35
CA ILE A 321 1.49 -0.55 18.24
C ILE A 321 0.14 -0.95 18.84
N GLU A 322 -0.20 -0.42 20.01
CA GLU A 322 -1.51 -0.64 20.64
C GLU A 322 -2.66 -0.07 19.79
N TRP A 323 -2.42 1.07 19.15
CA TRP A 323 -3.36 1.64 18.17
C TRP A 323 -3.55 0.72 16.98
N ALA A 324 -2.46 0.23 16.39
CA ALA A 324 -2.50 -0.66 15.24
C ALA A 324 -3.32 -1.91 15.52
N LYS A 325 -3.14 -2.55 16.68
CA LYS A 325 -3.98 -3.68 17.13
C LYS A 325 -5.47 -3.37 17.08
N ARG A 326 -5.86 -2.23 17.65
CA ARG A 326 -7.29 -1.87 17.82
C ARG A 326 -7.93 -1.31 16.56
N GLN A 327 -7.15 -0.64 15.71
CA GLN A 327 -7.68 0.21 14.66
C GLN A 327 -7.20 -0.14 13.25
N GLU A 328 -6.17 -1.00 13.10
CA GLU A 328 -5.53 -1.19 11.81
C GLU A 328 -5.60 -2.64 11.28
N MET A 329 -6.57 -3.43 11.75
CA MET A 329 -6.86 -4.79 11.23
C MET A 329 -5.62 -5.68 11.20
N ILE A 330 -4.84 -5.69 12.29
CA ILE A 330 -3.68 -6.58 12.43
C ILE A 330 -4.17 -7.98 12.78
N VAL A 331 -3.78 -8.96 11.99
CA VAL A 331 -4.06 -10.39 12.21
C VAL A 331 -2.77 -11.18 12.39
N LYS A 332 -1.71 -10.77 11.68
CA LYS A 332 -0.39 -11.37 11.75
C LYS A 332 0.65 -10.28 12.01
N LEU A 333 1.73 -10.63 12.70
CA LEU A 333 2.85 -9.70 12.92
C LEU A 333 3.34 -9.04 11.62
N GLU A 334 3.33 -9.76 10.52
CA GLU A 334 3.72 -9.23 9.21
C GLU A 334 2.82 -8.08 8.73
N ASP A 335 1.55 -8.04 9.13
CA ASP A 335 0.66 -6.92 8.80
C ASP A 335 1.20 -5.62 9.40
N PHE A 336 1.67 -5.67 10.63
CA PHE A 336 2.31 -4.53 11.27
C PHE A 336 3.67 -4.23 10.64
N LEU A 337 4.58 -5.20 10.61
CA LEU A 337 5.97 -4.97 10.20
C LEU A 337 6.12 -4.52 8.74
N ARG A 338 5.22 -4.93 7.84
CA ARG A 338 5.32 -4.68 6.40
C ARG A 338 4.24 -3.79 5.82
N ARG A 339 3.02 -3.80 6.39
CA ARG A 339 1.84 -3.13 5.81
C ARG A 339 1.40 -1.89 6.58
N ARG A 340 1.59 -1.88 7.90
CA ARG A 340 1.27 -0.71 8.74
C ARG A 340 2.50 0.09 9.14
N SER A 341 3.67 -0.51 8.97
CA SER A 341 4.97 0.13 9.18
C SER A 341 5.93 -0.18 8.04
N GLU A 342 7.08 0.47 8.04
CA GLU A 342 8.18 0.19 7.11
C GLU A 342 9.26 -0.72 7.71
N ILE A 343 9.04 -1.27 8.91
CA ILE A 343 10.08 -2.00 9.65
C ILE A 343 10.71 -3.10 8.80
N ALA A 344 9.88 -3.92 8.14
CA ALA A 344 10.36 -5.00 7.28
C ALA A 344 11.05 -4.52 5.98
N LEU A 345 10.99 -3.22 5.67
CA LEU A 345 11.69 -2.62 4.53
C LEU A 345 13.01 -1.98 4.94
N VAL A 346 13.10 -1.42 6.14
CA VAL A 346 14.26 -0.64 6.58
C VAL A 346 15.23 -1.39 7.51
N MET A 347 14.82 -2.56 7.97
CA MET A 347 15.63 -3.45 8.81
C MET A 347 15.80 -4.83 8.15
N ARG A 348 16.98 -5.44 8.33
CA ARG A 348 17.19 -6.82 7.88
C ARG A 348 16.32 -7.77 8.71
N ARG A 349 15.89 -8.85 8.10
CA ARG A 349 15.06 -9.86 8.76
C ARG A 349 15.69 -10.42 10.05
N GLU A 350 17.02 -10.56 10.06
CA GLU A 350 17.77 -11.02 11.22
C GLU A 350 17.76 -9.99 12.34
N ASP A 351 17.94 -8.70 12.01
CA ASP A 351 17.91 -7.61 12.98
C ASP A 351 16.52 -7.49 13.62
N ILE A 352 15.46 -7.65 12.83
CA ILE A 352 14.09 -7.66 13.35
C ILE A 352 13.89 -8.81 14.32
N ARG A 353 14.30 -10.03 13.97
CA ARG A 353 14.14 -11.22 14.82
C ARG A 353 14.84 -11.10 16.16
N ASN A 354 15.97 -10.41 16.17
CA ASN A 354 16.81 -10.20 17.36
C ASN A 354 16.53 -8.87 18.09
N ALA A 355 15.59 -8.07 17.58
CA ALA A 355 15.29 -6.77 18.16
C ALA A 355 14.68 -6.91 19.57
N ALA A 356 15.24 -6.24 20.55
CA ALA A 356 14.63 -6.13 21.87
C ALA A 356 13.25 -5.48 21.72
N GLY A 357 12.27 -5.97 22.48
CA GLY A 357 10.89 -5.50 22.46
C GLY A 357 10.02 -6.12 21.35
N LEU A 358 10.57 -6.91 20.41
CA LEU A 358 9.76 -7.57 19.39
C LEU A 358 8.73 -8.53 20.01
N MET A 359 9.15 -9.33 21.00
CA MET A 359 8.22 -10.29 21.68
C MET A 359 7.08 -9.55 22.37
N GLU A 360 7.39 -8.46 23.08
CA GLU A 360 6.36 -7.65 23.70
C GLU A 360 5.42 -7.01 22.68
N ALA A 361 5.94 -6.55 21.54
CA ALA A 361 5.10 -6.07 20.43
C ALA A 361 4.18 -7.17 19.87
N CYS A 362 4.66 -8.42 19.78
CA CYS A 362 3.84 -9.57 19.38
C CYS A 362 2.73 -9.87 20.38
N GLU A 363 2.99 -9.71 21.68
CA GLU A 363 1.97 -9.91 22.74
C GLU A 363 0.91 -8.81 22.73
N ILE A 364 1.30 -7.59 22.36
CA ILE A 364 0.37 -6.48 22.18
C ILE A 364 -0.50 -6.69 20.95
N LEU A 365 0.08 -7.07 19.81
CA LEU A 365 -0.64 -7.24 18.53
C LEU A 365 -1.50 -8.51 18.50
#